data_704e80574dd0520b0b8a13ffa028e388
#
_entry.id   704e80574dd0520b0b8a13ffa028e388
#
_cell.length_a   1.000
_cell.length_b   1.000
_cell.length_c   1.000
_cell.angle_alpha   90.00
_cell.angle_beta   90.00
_cell.angle_gamma   90.00
#
_symmetry.space_group_name_H-M   'P 1'
#
loop_
_entity.id
_entity.type
_entity.pdbx_description
1 polymer ?
#
loop_
_entity_poly.entity_id
_entity_poly.type
_entity_poly.pdbx_seq_one_letter_code
_entity_poly.pdbx_strand_id
1 'polypeptide(L)'
;AYPYAPWWAVKDDLTANMHPPGSIMGLLQKQNVVTDFHKEEWYKQTLQYLWDYVEHEQPGGYHDGVHWIVFLEHTPDRSRAERILETKVDPWLDKVGTIERDPEAVGYVHKVLDWAPTKDSYAAKFISEEDFQIHLSHLVQTQEEDGGWPISWPEVSPGALMEWRGWITVDRLITLRSFGVL
;
A
#
# COMPACT_ATOMS: atom_id res chain seq x y z
N ALA A 1 -27.89 -12.07 3.82
CA ALA A 1 -26.84 -11.07 3.74
C ALA A 1 -25.50 -11.81 3.86
N TYR A 2 -24.53 -11.46 3.04
CA TYR A 2 -23.17 -12.01 3.17
C TYR A 2 -22.48 -11.34 4.35
N PRO A 3 -21.66 -12.08 5.13
CA PRO A 3 -20.83 -11.48 6.16
C PRO A 3 -19.88 -10.47 5.50
N TYR A 4 -19.75 -9.30 6.10
CA TYR A 4 -18.83 -8.25 5.67
C TYR A 4 -18.20 -7.60 6.89
N ALA A 5 -17.02 -7.03 6.70
CA ALA A 5 -16.33 -6.35 7.78
C ALA A 5 -17.13 -5.11 8.24
N PRO A 6 -17.25 -4.86 9.56
CA PRO A 6 -18.03 -3.73 10.07
C PRO A 6 -17.63 -2.37 9.51
N TRP A 7 -16.35 -2.20 9.15
CA TRP A 7 -15.83 -0.98 8.54
C TRP A 7 -16.20 -0.82 7.06
N TRP A 8 -16.78 -1.85 6.42
CA TRP A 8 -17.34 -1.75 5.06
C TRP A 8 -18.82 -1.39 5.06
N ALA A 9 -19.41 -1.20 6.23
CA ALA A 9 -20.78 -0.71 6.31
C ALA A 9 -20.85 0.66 5.64
N VAL A 10 -21.65 0.75 4.58
CA VAL A 10 -21.91 2.02 3.91
C VAL A 10 -22.61 2.93 4.91
N LYS A 11 -21.96 4.02 5.28
CA LYS A 11 -22.55 5.12 6.02
C LYS A 11 -23.17 6.11 5.02
N ASP A 12 -23.83 7.12 5.52
CA ASP A 12 -24.45 8.17 4.68
C ASP A 12 -23.42 9.00 3.89
N ASP A 13 -22.15 8.93 4.27
CA ASP A 13 -21.04 9.54 3.55
C ASP A 13 -20.56 8.62 2.43
N LEU A 14 -20.92 8.96 1.19
CA LEU A 14 -20.50 8.30 -0.04
C LEU A 14 -19.31 9.01 -0.70
N THR A 15 -18.55 9.79 0.05
CA THR A 15 -17.40 10.51 -0.49
C THR A 15 -16.38 9.52 -1.04
N ALA A 16 -16.12 9.62 -2.32
CA ALA A 16 -15.09 8.81 -2.98
C ALA A 16 -13.69 9.24 -2.49
N ASN A 17 -12.75 8.32 -2.48
CA ASN A 17 -11.35 8.56 -2.11
C ASN A 17 -10.39 7.74 -3.00
N MET A 18 -9.08 7.81 -2.73
CA MET A 18 -8.07 7.08 -3.51
C MET A 18 -8.13 5.57 -3.35
N HIS A 19 -8.67 5.06 -2.25
CA HIS A 19 -8.70 3.63 -1.93
C HIS A 19 -10.02 2.99 -2.41
N PRO A 20 -10.05 1.98 -3.32
CA PRO A 20 -8.93 1.40 -4.06
C PRO A 20 -8.70 2.00 -5.47
N PRO A 21 -9.49 3.01 -5.96
CA PRO A 21 -9.41 3.44 -7.36
C PRO A 21 -8.00 3.83 -7.82
N GLY A 22 -7.21 4.45 -6.95
CA GLY A 22 -5.83 4.86 -7.27
C GLY A 22 -4.95 3.70 -7.70
N SER A 23 -4.89 2.63 -6.92
CA SER A 23 -4.12 1.44 -7.31
C SER A 23 -4.67 0.74 -8.54
N ILE A 24 -5.99 0.63 -8.68
CA ILE A 24 -6.61 0.01 -9.86
C ILE A 24 -6.18 0.76 -11.12
N MET A 25 -6.31 2.08 -11.12
CA MET A 25 -5.95 2.92 -12.27
C MET A 25 -4.44 2.90 -12.54
N GLY A 26 -3.60 2.97 -11.50
CA GLY A 26 -2.15 2.84 -11.64
C GLY A 26 -1.75 1.51 -12.26
N LEU A 27 -2.28 0.40 -11.76
CA LEU A 27 -1.98 -0.93 -12.30
C LEU A 27 -2.51 -1.14 -13.73
N LEU A 28 -3.68 -0.60 -14.06
CA LEU A 28 -4.19 -0.59 -15.43
C LEU A 28 -3.26 0.17 -16.38
N GLN A 29 -2.70 1.28 -15.94
CA GLN A 29 -1.77 2.08 -16.72
C GLN A 29 -0.37 1.44 -16.83
N LYS A 30 0.04 0.68 -15.83
CA LYS A 30 1.31 -0.07 -15.82
C LYS A 30 1.32 -1.21 -16.83
N GLN A 31 0.21 -1.95 -16.92
CA GLN A 31 0.12 -3.13 -17.78
C GLN A 31 -0.09 -2.73 -19.25
N ASN A 32 0.32 -3.58 -20.18
CA ASN A 32 0.23 -3.36 -21.63
C ASN A 32 -0.54 -4.47 -22.39
N VAL A 33 -1.22 -5.35 -21.66
CA VAL A 33 -1.92 -6.50 -22.23
C VAL A 33 -3.31 -6.11 -22.73
N VAL A 34 -4.04 -5.32 -21.94
CA VAL A 34 -5.37 -4.81 -22.27
C VAL A 34 -5.28 -3.30 -22.42
N THR A 35 -5.63 -2.76 -23.57
CA THR A 35 -5.46 -1.32 -23.87
C THR A 35 -6.76 -0.61 -24.22
N ASP A 36 -7.82 -1.34 -24.57
CA ASP A 36 -9.07 -0.75 -25.04
C ASP A 36 -9.86 0.04 -23.98
N PHE A 37 -9.57 -0.19 -22.68
CA PHE A 37 -10.21 0.54 -21.58
C PHE A 37 -9.99 2.06 -21.64
N HIS A 38 -8.94 2.55 -22.28
CA HIS A 38 -8.69 3.99 -22.43
C HIS A 38 -9.82 4.75 -23.15
N LYS A 39 -10.62 4.04 -23.93
CA LYS A 39 -11.76 4.60 -24.66
C LYS A 39 -13.02 4.69 -23.81
N GLU A 40 -13.08 3.89 -22.74
CA GLU A 40 -14.26 3.75 -21.89
C GLU A 40 -14.52 5.00 -21.05
N GLU A 41 -15.78 5.34 -20.90
CA GLU A 41 -16.21 6.54 -20.16
C GLU A 41 -15.87 6.42 -18.66
N TRP A 42 -16.08 5.23 -18.07
CA TRP A 42 -15.72 5.00 -16.67
C TRP A 42 -14.23 5.26 -16.40
N TYR A 43 -13.35 4.86 -17.34
CA TYR A 43 -11.90 5.09 -17.19
C TYR A 43 -11.57 6.58 -17.19
N LYS A 44 -12.13 7.34 -18.14
CA LYS A 44 -11.90 8.79 -18.25
C LYS A 44 -12.41 9.53 -17.03
N GLN A 45 -13.62 9.21 -16.56
CA GLN A 45 -14.21 9.83 -15.39
C GLN A 45 -13.42 9.51 -14.11
N THR A 46 -13.00 8.25 -13.92
CA THR A 46 -12.17 7.85 -12.78
C THR A 46 -10.82 8.53 -12.83
N LEU A 47 -10.16 8.58 -13.99
CA LEU A 47 -8.88 9.26 -14.16
C LEU A 47 -8.99 10.76 -13.83
N GLN A 48 -10.02 11.43 -14.33
CA GLN A 48 -10.27 12.84 -14.02
C GLN A 48 -10.47 13.06 -12.51
N TYR A 49 -11.30 12.22 -11.89
CA TYR A 49 -11.53 12.26 -10.45
C TYR A 49 -10.24 12.10 -9.64
N LEU A 50 -9.38 11.12 -9.99
CA LEU A 50 -8.13 10.88 -9.28
C LEU A 50 -7.15 12.05 -9.42
N TRP A 51 -7.07 12.65 -10.60
CA TRP A 51 -6.26 13.86 -10.79
C TRP A 51 -6.79 15.05 -9.97
N ASP A 52 -8.09 15.28 -9.97
CA ASP A 52 -8.69 16.33 -9.16
C ASP A 52 -8.45 16.08 -7.66
N TYR A 53 -8.54 14.82 -7.22
CA TYR A 53 -8.29 14.44 -5.84
C TYR A 53 -6.84 14.74 -5.43
N VAL A 54 -5.84 14.24 -6.17
CA VAL A 54 -4.42 14.44 -5.79
C VAL A 54 -3.98 15.90 -5.91
N GLU A 55 -4.66 16.73 -6.66
CA GLU A 55 -4.36 18.16 -6.73
C GLU A 55 -4.92 18.96 -5.55
N HIS A 56 -6.07 18.60 -5.00
CA HIS A 56 -6.74 19.36 -3.96
C HIS A 56 -6.58 18.77 -2.56
N GLU A 57 -6.36 17.45 -2.45
CA GLU A 57 -6.23 16.77 -1.17
C GLU A 57 -4.76 16.56 -0.75
N GLN A 58 -4.57 15.96 0.43
CA GLN A 58 -3.27 15.52 0.96
C GLN A 58 -3.35 14.03 1.30
N PRO A 59 -2.24 13.26 1.17
CA PRO A 59 -2.23 11.86 1.58
C PRO A 59 -2.52 11.74 3.09
N GLY A 60 -3.42 10.83 3.44
CA GLY A 60 -3.95 10.70 4.79
C GLY A 60 -3.88 9.28 5.37
N GLY A 61 -2.71 8.77 5.68
CA GLY A 61 -2.53 7.43 6.24
C GLY A 61 -2.10 6.39 5.20
N TYR A 62 -1.73 5.21 5.68
CA TYR A 62 -1.10 4.17 4.86
C TYR A 62 -1.94 3.75 3.65
N HIS A 63 -3.19 3.36 3.88
CA HIS A 63 -4.04 2.86 2.79
C HIS A 63 -4.30 3.90 1.72
N ASP A 64 -4.54 5.15 2.11
CA ASP A 64 -4.68 6.23 1.15
C ASP A 64 -3.37 6.47 0.40
N GLY A 65 -2.26 6.63 1.14
CA GLY A 65 -0.95 6.95 0.58
C GLY A 65 -0.39 5.91 -0.39
N VAL A 66 -0.58 4.62 -0.13
CA VAL A 66 -0.18 3.56 -1.07
C VAL A 66 -0.90 3.72 -2.41
N HIS A 67 -2.18 4.06 -2.40
CA HIS A 67 -2.95 4.26 -3.62
C HIS A 67 -2.54 5.54 -4.38
N TRP A 68 -2.14 6.60 -3.66
CA TRP A 68 -1.51 7.78 -4.27
C TRP A 68 -0.24 7.40 -5.00
N ILE A 69 0.67 6.67 -4.33
CA ILE A 69 1.96 6.26 -4.87
C ILE A 69 1.75 5.43 -6.14
N VAL A 70 0.95 4.36 -6.06
CA VAL A 70 0.73 3.46 -7.20
C VAL A 70 0.10 4.19 -8.39
N PHE A 71 -0.84 5.11 -8.17
CA PHE A 71 -1.40 5.92 -9.25
C PHE A 71 -0.34 6.82 -9.90
N LEU A 72 0.40 7.57 -9.09
CA LEU A 72 1.37 8.55 -9.56
C LEU A 72 2.61 7.92 -10.21
N GLU A 73 3.06 6.76 -9.74
CA GLU A 73 4.18 6.04 -10.34
C GLU A 73 3.90 5.53 -11.75
N HIS A 74 2.64 5.19 -12.05
CA HIS A 74 2.31 4.49 -13.29
C HIS A 74 1.50 5.32 -14.28
N THR A 75 1.09 6.53 -13.93
CA THR A 75 0.36 7.39 -14.84
C THR A 75 1.26 7.90 -15.98
N PRO A 76 0.73 8.03 -17.22
CA PRO A 76 1.49 8.53 -18.36
C PRO A 76 1.92 10.00 -18.25
N ASP A 77 1.15 10.82 -17.52
CA ASP A 77 1.51 12.24 -17.29
C ASP A 77 2.57 12.36 -16.20
N ARG A 78 3.81 12.02 -16.59
CA ARG A 78 4.96 11.97 -15.68
C ARG A 78 5.25 13.30 -15.02
N SER A 79 5.23 14.39 -15.77
CA SER A 79 5.55 15.72 -15.23
C SER A 79 4.56 16.16 -14.15
N ARG A 80 3.28 15.89 -14.37
CA ARG A 80 2.23 16.18 -13.39
C ARG A 80 2.38 15.30 -12.16
N ALA A 81 2.63 14.02 -12.36
CA ALA A 81 2.82 13.06 -11.28
C ALA A 81 4.04 13.38 -10.42
N GLU A 82 5.19 13.66 -11.02
CA GLU A 82 6.43 14.01 -10.33
C GLU A 82 6.24 15.25 -9.46
N ARG A 83 5.60 16.30 -9.98
CA ARG A 83 5.27 17.49 -9.19
C ARG A 83 4.44 17.16 -7.94
N ILE A 84 3.43 16.29 -8.05
CA ILE A 84 2.59 15.91 -6.91
C ILE A 84 3.40 15.02 -5.94
N LEU A 85 4.18 14.08 -6.45
CA LEU A 85 5.06 13.25 -5.63
C LEU A 85 6.00 14.13 -4.79
N GLU A 86 6.72 15.05 -5.41
CA GLU A 86 7.69 15.92 -4.76
C GLU A 86 7.05 16.92 -3.77
N THR A 87 5.87 17.44 -4.08
CA THR A 87 5.28 18.51 -3.27
C THR A 87 4.33 18.02 -2.18
N LYS A 88 3.80 16.80 -2.29
CA LYS A 88 2.81 16.26 -1.35
C LYS A 88 3.24 14.92 -0.74
N VAL A 89 3.64 13.95 -1.58
CA VAL A 89 3.92 12.59 -1.11
C VAL A 89 5.26 12.53 -0.37
N ASP A 90 6.31 13.12 -0.94
CA ASP A 90 7.64 13.12 -0.33
C ASP A 90 7.66 13.79 1.05
N PRO A 91 7.14 15.01 1.23
CA PRO A 91 7.10 15.64 2.55
C PRO A 91 6.22 14.88 3.55
N TRP A 92 5.21 14.15 3.07
CA TRP A 92 4.37 13.35 3.93
C TRP A 92 5.06 12.05 4.37
N LEU A 93 5.76 11.35 3.47
CA LEU A 93 6.54 10.15 3.81
C LEU A 93 7.72 10.47 4.74
N ASP A 94 8.35 11.63 4.58
CA ASP A 94 9.46 12.08 5.42
C ASP A 94 9.02 12.55 6.82
N LYS A 95 7.73 12.73 7.01
CA LYS A 95 7.17 13.14 8.31
C LYS A 95 7.34 12.04 9.35
N VAL A 96 7.83 12.42 10.52
CA VAL A 96 7.97 11.51 11.67
C VAL A 96 6.64 10.83 11.99
N GLY A 97 6.67 9.51 12.10
CA GLY A 97 5.51 8.68 12.42
C GLY A 97 4.68 8.23 11.21
N THR A 98 5.03 8.63 9.98
CA THR A 98 4.39 8.08 8.78
C THR A 98 4.85 6.66 8.52
N ILE A 99 6.16 6.42 8.58
CA ILE A 99 6.77 5.09 8.49
C ILE A 99 7.19 4.68 9.90
N GLU A 100 6.61 3.58 10.41
CA GLU A 100 7.01 3.02 11.70
C GLU A 100 8.37 2.32 11.58
N ARG A 101 9.34 2.79 12.38
CA ARG A 101 10.72 2.28 12.33
C ARG A 101 11.06 1.30 13.43
N ASP A 102 10.22 1.18 14.46
CA ASP A 102 10.36 0.15 15.46
C ASP A 102 9.77 -1.19 14.93
N PRO A 103 10.61 -2.21 14.69
CA PRO A 103 10.13 -3.49 14.21
C PRO A 103 9.25 -4.22 15.24
N GLU A 104 9.37 -3.86 16.54
CA GLU A 104 8.58 -4.44 17.62
C GLU A 104 7.30 -3.64 17.93
N ALA A 105 7.08 -2.49 17.27
CA ALA A 105 5.89 -1.69 17.47
C ALA A 105 4.62 -2.56 17.35
N VAL A 106 3.72 -2.40 18.31
CA VAL A 106 2.47 -3.16 18.41
C VAL A 106 1.27 -2.35 17.94
N GLY A 107 0.19 -3.04 17.57
CA GLY A 107 -1.03 -2.42 17.10
C GLY A 107 -1.08 -2.29 15.58
N TYR A 108 -2.05 -1.52 15.10
CA TYR A 108 -2.26 -1.32 13.66
C TYR A 108 -1.35 -0.21 13.13
N VAL A 109 -0.07 -0.54 12.96
CA VAL A 109 0.96 0.35 12.43
C VAL A 109 1.56 -0.25 11.16
N HIS A 110 2.08 0.61 10.29
CA HIS A 110 2.70 0.20 9.03
C HIS A 110 4.19 0.46 9.08
N LYS A 111 4.93 -0.64 9.10
CA LYS A 111 6.37 -0.67 9.28
C LYS A 111 7.13 -0.50 7.97
N VAL A 112 8.43 -0.41 8.07
CA VAL A 112 9.36 -0.25 6.93
C VAL A 112 9.03 -1.17 5.76
N LEU A 113 8.87 -2.48 6.00
CA LEU A 113 8.61 -3.45 4.94
C LEU A 113 7.16 -3.44 4.41
N ASP A 114 6.24 -2.81 5.10
CA ASP A 114 4.89 -2.56 4.57
C ASP A 114 4.92 -1.42 3.54
N TRP A 115 5.72 -0.39 3.80
CA TRP A 115 5.91 0.74 2.88
C TRP A 115 6.84 0.44 1.71
N ALA A 116 7.87 -0.37 1.95
CA ALA A 116 8.87 -0.73 0.96
C ALA A 116 9.11 -2.25 0.96
N PRO A 117 8.17 -3.06 0.41
CA PRO A 117 8.32 -4.50 0.29
C PRO A 117 9.42 -4.91 -0.71
N THR A 118 9.97 -3.97 -1.46
CA THR A 118 11.13 -4.16 -2.35
C THR A 118 12.05 -2.95 -2.30
N LYS A 119 13.31 -3.12 -2.71
CA LYS A 119 14.26 -2.00 -2.83
C LYS A 119 13.84 -0.96 -3.88
N ASP A 120 13.02 -1.35 -4.84
CA ASP A 120 12.51 -0.48 -5.90
C ASP A 120 11.20 0.22 -5.52
N SER A 121 10.67 -0.04 -4.33
CA SER A 121 9.46 0.63 -3.83
C SER A 121 9.68 2.13 -3.68
N TYR A 122 8.70 2.94 -4.03
CA TYR A 122 8.81 4.41 -3.97
C TYR A 122 9.27 4.92 -2.60
N ALA A 123 8.71 4.37 -1.52
CA ALA A 123 9.04 4.76 -0.16
C ALA A 123 10.46 4.35 0.28
N ALA A 124 11.15 3.47 -0.46
CA ALA A 124 12.49 3.00 -0.09
C ALA A 124 13.51 4.13 0.05
N LYS A 125 13.37 5.21 -0.72
CA LYS A 125 14.26 6.39 -0.65
C LYS A 125 14.21 7.14 0.69
N PHE A 126 13.19 6.89 1.52
CA PHE A 126 13.03 7.45 2.86
C PHE A 126 13.46 6.50 3.98
N ILE A 127 13.98 5.34 3.63
CA ILE A 127 14.32 4.26 4.56
C ILE A 127 15.82 3.99 4.47
N SER A 128 16.48 3.94 5.61
CA SER A 128 17.91 3.64 5.67
C SER A 128 18.18 2.14 5.43
N GLU A 129 19.37 1.81 4.95
CA GLU A 129 19.78 0.40 4.84
C GLU A 129 19.77 -0.30 6.21
N GLU A 130 20.10 0.43 7.29
CA GLU A 130 20.04 -0.08 8.66
C GLU A 130 18.61 -0.45 9.06
N ASP A 131 17.62 0.41 8.78
CA ASP A 131 16.21 0.11 9.02
C ASP A 131 15.76 -1.14 8.25
N PHE A 132 16.16 -1.27 6.98
CA PHE A 132 15.87 -2.48 6.20
C PHE A 132 16.45 -3.72 6.85
N GLN A 133 17.72 -3.70 7.27
CA GLN A 133 18.38 -4.86 7.88
C GLN A 133 17.73 -5.26 9.21
N ILE A 134 17.37 -4.28 10.05
CA ILE A 134 16.68 -4.52 11.31
C ILE A 134 15.31 -5.17 11.06
N HIS A 135 14.53 -4.61 10.15
CA HIS A 135 13.18 -5.12 9.85
C HIS A 135 13.20 -6.48 9.14
N LEU A 136 14.15 -6.73 8.25
CA LEU A 136 14.31 -8.04 7.60
C LEU A 136 14.72 -9.10 8.62
N SER A 137 15.66 -8.77 9.52
CA SER A 137 16.08 -9.68 10.60
C SER A 137 14.91 -10.01 11.53
N HIS A 138 14.14 -9.01 11.92
CA HIS A 138 12.94 -9.19 12.73
C HIS A 138 11.88 -10.05 12.00
N LEU A 139 11.68 -9.81 10.71
CA LEU A 139 10.74 -10.59 9.91
C LEU A 139 11.11 -12.08 9.90
N VAL A 140 12.40 -12.42 9.68
CA VAL A 140 12.87 -13.80 9.73
C VAL A 140 12.68 -14.42 11.12
N GLN A 141 12.97 -13.68 12.19
CA GLN A 141 12.87 -14.16 13.57
C GLN A 141 11.42 -14.38 14.04
N THR A 142 10.47 -13.68 13.46
CA THR A 142 9.04 -13.75 13.83
C THR A 142 8.25 -14.77 13.01
N GLN A 143 8.89 -15.53 12.13
CA GLN A 143 8.26 -16.67 11.47
C GLN A 143 7.92 -17.74 12.51
N GLU A 144 6.68 -18.22 12.49
CA GLU A 144 6.21 -19.25 13.40
C GLU A 144 6.65 -20.67 12.95
N GLU A 145 6.55 -21.66 13.85
CA GLU A 145 6.98 -23.05 13.58
C GLU A 145 6.24 -23.68 12.39
N ASP A 146 5.02 -23.24 12.10
CA ASP A 146 4.24 -23.70 10.93
C ASP A 146 4.65 -23.02 9.62
N GLY A 147 5.66 -22.12 9.67
CA GLY A 147 6.18 -21.38 8.52
C GLY A 147 5.40 -20.11 8.17
N GLY A 148 4.33 -19.79 8.89
CA GLY A 148 3.52 -18.58 8.69
C GLY A 148 3.97 -17.41 9.54
N TRP A 149 3.30 -16.26 9.32
CA TRP A 149 3.44 -15.06 10.15
C TRP A 149 2.10 -14.72 10.82
N PRO A 150 2.14 -14.20 12.06
CA PRO A 150 0.93 -13.75 12.74
C PRO A 150 0.38 -12.47 12.09
N ILE A 151 -0.92 -12.24 12.29
CA ILE A 151 -1.54 -10.93 12.01
C ILE A 151 -1.23 -9.94 13.15
N SER A 152 -1.18 -8.65 12.85
CA SER A 152 -0.91 -7.58 13.83
C SER A 152 -2.18 -6.93 14.41
N TRP A 153 -3.34 -7.41 14.03
CA TRP A 153 -4.65 -6.91 14.50
C TRP A 153 -5.50 -8.02 15.11
N PRO A 154 -6.52 -7.68 15.92
CA PRO A 154 -7.42 -8.67 16.49
C PRO A 154 -8.16 -9.47 15.43
N GLU A 155 -8.20 -10.79 15.60
CA GLU A 155 -8.96 -11.68 14.71
C GLU A 155 -10.47 -11.44 14.80
N VAL A 156 -11.15 -11.53 13.67
CA VAL A 156 -12.61 -11.45 13.60
C VAL A 156 -13.26 -12.83 13.79
N SER A 157 -12.59 -13.87 13.30
CA SER A 157 -12.98 -15.27 13.44
C SER A 157 -11.80 -16.20 13.14
N PRO A 158 -11.81 -17.45 13.61
CA PRO A 158 -10.75 -18.43 13.30
C PRO A 158 -10.54 -18.63 11.78
N GLY A 159 -11.62 -18.64 11.00
CA GLY A 159 -11.52 -18.76 9.53
C GLY A 159 -10.84 -17.57 8.91
N ALA A 160 -11.24 -16.36 9.29
CA ALA A 160 -10.62 -15.13 8.81
C ALA A 160 -9.13 -15.04 9.22
N LEU A 161 -8.79 -15.49 10.42
CA LEU A 161 -7.40 -15.58 10.88
C LEU A 161 -6.55 -16.41 9.92
N MET A 162 -7.01 -17.61 9.56
CA MET A 162 -6.24 -18.52 8.69
C MET A 162 -6.09 -17.97 7.27
N GLU A 163 -7.13 -17.32 6.73
CA GLU A 163 -7.09 -16.68 5.42
C GLU A 163 -6.09 -15.52 5.41
N TRP A 164 -6.13 -14.64 6.41
CA TRP A 164 -5.20 -13.53 6.54
C TRP A 164 -3.76 -13.99 6.77
N ARG A 165 -3.54 -15.00 7.61
CA ARG A 165 -2.19 -15.56 7.81
C ARG A 165 -1.63 -16.11 6.51
N GLY A 166 -2.45 -16.82 5.70
CA GLY A 166 -2.03 -17.32 4.40
C GLY A 166 -1.62 -16.19 3.46
N TRP A 167 -2.42 -15.13 3.37
CA TRP A 167 -2.10 -13.96 2.55
C TRP A 167 -0.80 -13.27 3.00
N ILE A 168 -0.69 -12.98 4.30
CA ILE A 168 0.51 -12.35 4.88
C ILE A 168 1.74 -13.20 4.65
N THR A 169 1.65 -14.52 4.81
CA THR A 169 2.78 -15.44 4.59
C THR A 169 3.31 -15.31 3.16
N VAL A 170 2.44 -15.32 2.17
CA VAL A 170 2.85 -15.11 0.76
C VAL A 170 3.50 -13.74 0.56
N ASP A 171 2.90 -12.69 1.11
CA ASP A 171 3.42 -11.32 1.03
C ASP A 171 4.82 -11.21 1.65
N ARG A 172 5.04 -11.76 2.85
CA ARG A 172 6.34 -11.76 3.54
C ARG A 172 7.40 -12.58 2.80
N LEU A 173 7.03 -13.72 2.21
CA LEU A 173 7.95 -14.51 1.38
C LEU A 173 8.36 -13.75 0.11
N ILE A 174 7.45 -13.05 -0.54
CA ILE A 174 7.75 -12.19 -1.69
C ILE A 174 8.72 -11.08 -1.28
N THR A 175 8.49 -10.45 -0.14
CA THR A 175 9.37 -9.41 0.42
C THR A 175 10.78 -9.98 0.68
N LEU A 176 10.91 -11.07 1.44
CA LEU A 176 12.21 -11.69 1.73
C LEU A 176 12.97 -12.07 0.45
N ARG A 177 12.26 -12.62 -0.53
CA ARG A 177 12.84 -12.94 -1.85
C ARG A 177 13.33 -11.70 -2.58
N SER A 178 12.59 -10.59 -2.54
CA SER A 178 12.97 -9.34 -3.20
C SER A 178 14.25 -8.72 -2.65
N PHE A 179 14.53 -8.98 -1.38
CA PHE A 179 15.76 -8.56 -0.71
C PHE A 179 16.89 -9.59 -0.77
N GLY A 180 16.66 -10.74 -1.39
CA GLY A 180 17.67 -11.80 -1.53
C GLY A 180 17.95 -12.57 -0.23
N VAL A 181 16.98 -12.62 0.67
CA VAL A 181 17.04 -13.40 1.92
C VAL A 181 16.61 -14.84 1.68
N LEU A 182 15.80 -15.08 0.63
CA LEU A 182 15.37 -16.39 0.13
C LEU A 182 15.89 -16.64 -1.27
#